data_e8796bd33fd662b01d4b0864a7c8695d
#
_entry.id   e8796bd33fd662b01d4b0864a7c8695d
#
_cell.length_a   1.000
_cell.length_b   1.000
_cell.length_c   1.000
_cell.angle_alpha   90.00
_cell.angle_beta   90.00
_cell.angle_gamma   90.00
#
_symmetry.space_group_name_H-M   'P 1'
#
loop_
_entity.id
_entity.type
_entity.pdbx_description
1 polymer ?
#
loop_
_entity_poly.entity_id
_entity_poly.type
_entity_poly.pdbx_seq_one_letter_code
_entity_poly.pdbx_strand_id
1 'polypeptide(L)'
;MNSRARRLTIPLTGVLMIAGVIGATTGANAAQAPNDVVSSPASETAAEATSFWSPERMRKATDATGDLDMSVKGGKASGAAGPDGPGGAVPPIGEEGAKSAKSKHVNLPNTVGRVFFTLPGANPADPKSWKYCSGSSVQGKYRNVVATSAHCVYDVKTNQFYDNWVFIPSYWDGDQAWDGKNPYGIYAAKWFNAHDDFVVKEDYDYDYAFVNVHSGFKVNWEKDKDGKWHPIIKKVGRLGDNVGGQGFVWNQKIKNTVFAFGYPAGLHPDGDRPFSGRTMKWCYGKTDAMPAAPKYNVQEHIGVKCAFTAGASGGPWLYKYKSSSRTGYLIGVNSIAWDTDKNDRYDKISSPYFNSDTYKVYKAAANRWTD
;
A
#
# COMPACT_ATOMS: atom_id res chain seq x y z
N MET A 1 -44.27 89.28 4.08
CA MET A 1 -43.90 89.91 5.37
C MET A 1 -42.89 89.00 6.11
N ASN A 2 -41.69 89.50 6.17
CA ASN A 2 -40.62 89.34 7.13
C ASN A 2 -40.73 88.16 8.16
N SER A 3 -39.72 87.33 8.26
CA SER A 3 -38.60 87.55 9.13
C SER A 3 -37.60 86.40 9.20
N ARG A 4 -36.41 86.79 9.02
CA ARG A 4 -35.17 86.54 9.76
C ARG A 4 -34.74 85.08 9.99
N ALA A 5 -33.68 84.77 9.25
CA ALA A 5 -32.70 83.79 9.53
C ALA A 5 -32.06 83.93 10.94
N ARG A 6 -31.85 82.82 11.62
CA ARG A 6 -30.81 82.67 12.67
C ARG A 6 -29.82 81.63 12.21
N ARG A 7 -28.60 82.09 11.94
CA ARG A 7 -27.42 81.26 11.70
C ARG A 7 -27.03 80.64 13.04
N LEU A 8 -26.99 79.29 13.10
CA LEU A 8 -26.24 78.56 14.15
C LEU A 8 -24.96 78.08 13.51
N THR A 9 -23.87 78.57 14.02
CA THR A 9 -22.52 78.08 13.77
C THR A 9 -22.31 76.86 14.58
N ILE A 10 -22.01 75.72 13.91
CA ILE A 10 -21.56 74.48 14.54
C ILE A 10 -20.08 74.34 14.21
N PRO A 11 -19.21 74.03 15.20
CA PRO A 11 -17.78 73.94 14.94
C PRO A 11 -17.46 72.68 14.16
N LEU A 12 -16.57 72.83 13.15
CA LEU A 12 -16.02 71.81 12.31
C LEU A 12 -15.03 70.98 13.15
N THR A 13 -15.45 69.83 13.67
CA THR A 13 -14.51 68.83 14.15
C THR A 13 -14.05 68.02 12.95
N GLY A 14 -12.78 68.17 12.64
CA GLY A 14 -12.12 67.47 11.54
C GLY A 14 -12.08 65.97 11.82
N VAL A 15 -12.81 65.20 11.04
CA VAL A 15 -12.62 63.76 10.92
C VAL A 15 -11.54 63.56 9.86
N LEU A 16 -10.37 63.19 10.34
CA LEU A 16 -9.27 62.72 9.50
C LEU A 16 -9.69 61.39 8.85
N MET A 17 -10.18 61.41 7.64
CA MET A 17 -10.32 60.18 6.84
C MET A 17 -8.93 59.71 6.45
N ILE A 18 -8.42 58.71 7.13
CA ILE A 18 -7.29 57.91 6.66
C ILE A 18 -7.85 57.10 5.51
N ALA A 19 -7.60 57.52 4.29
CA ALA A 19 -7.79 56.70 3.10
C ALA A 19 -6.80 55.52 3.21
N GLY A 20 -7.26 54.41 3.78
CA GLY A 20 -6.58 53.15 3.71
C GLY A 20 -6.56 52.73 2.24
N VAL A 21 -5.40 52.90 1.61
CA VAL A 21 -5.11 52.23 0.35
C VAL A 21 -5.14 50.73 0.66
N ILE A 22 -6.27 50.07 0.37
CA ILE A 22 -6.30 48.64 0.28
C ILE A 22 -5.51 48.30 -0.98
N GLY A 23 -4.22 48.15 -0.79
CA GLY A 23 -3.37 47.49 -1.74
C GLY A 23 -3.88 46.06 -1.85
N ALA A 24 -4.68 45.81 -2.89
CA ALA A 24 -4.89 44.47 -3.33
C ALA A 24 -3.53 43.93 -3.77
N THR A 25 -2.83 43.31 -2.81
CA THR A 25 -1.78 42.37 -3.16
C THR A 25 -2.52 41.23 -3.84
N THR A 26 -2.55 41.27 -5.15
CA THR A 26 -2.68 40.07 -5.95
C THR A 26 -1.47 39.22 -5.58
N GLY A 27 -1.57 38.52 -4.46
CA GLY A 27 -0.75 37.36 -4.21
C GLY A 27 -1.00 36.45 -5.40
N ALA A 28 -0.04 36.46 -6.34
CA ALA A 28 0.07 35.34 -7.23
C ALA A 28 0.12 34.12 -6.30
N ASN A 29 -0.98 33.39 -6.21
CA ASN A 29 -0.94 32.01 -5.80
C ASN A 29 0.03 31.37 -6.79
N ALA A 30 1.30 31.30 -6.42
CA ALA A 30 2.17 30.32 -7.00
C ALA A 30 1.38 29.03 -6.84
N ALA A 31 0.89 28.48 -7.94
CA ALA A 31 0.29 27.16 -7.96
C ALA A 31 1.32 26.28 -7.25
N GLN A 32 1.00 25.82 -6.06
CA GLN A 32 1.80 24.86 -5.35
C GLN A 32 1.97 23.74 -6.35
N ALA A 33 3.21 23.44 -6.74
CA ALA A 33 3.48 22.30 -7.59
C ALA A 33 2.70 21.13 -6.97
N PRO A 34 1.93 20.36 -7.75
CA PRO A 34 1.12 19.28 -7.20
C PRO A 34 2.01 18.45 -6.28
N ASN A 35 1.59 18.28 -5.04
CA ASN A 35 2.26 17.34 -4.15
C ASN A 35 1.96 15.97 -4.73
N ASP A 36 2.88 15.40 -5.50
CA ASP A 36 2.74 14.07 -6.12
C ASP A 36 2.44 12.97 -5.07
N VAL A 37 2.42 13.32 -3.78
CA VAL A 37 2.20 12.41 -2.66
C VAL A 37 0.98 12.81 -1.84
N VAL A 38 -0.03 11.97 -1.84
CA VAL A 38 -1.17 12.04 -0.93
C VAL A 38 -0.84 11.21 0.32
N SER A 39 -0.89 11.87 1.48
CA SER A 39 -0.71 11.20 2.78
C SER A 39 -1.96 11.40 3.63
N SER A 40 -2.54 10.30 4.12
CA SER A 40 -3.71 10.32 5.00
C SER A 40 -3.48 9.49 6.26
N PRO A 41 -3.91 9.98 7.45
CA PRO A 41 -3.92 9.14 8.62
C PRO A 41 -4.95 8.02 8.47
N ALA A 42 -4.73 6.90 9.14
CA ALA A 42 -5.77 5.89 9.30
C ALA A 42 -6.88 6.41 10.24
N SER A 43 -8.10 5.99 10.00
CA SER A 43 -9.30 6.40 10.78
C SER A 43 -9.32 5.77 12.16
N GLU A 44 -8.84 4.53 12.30
CA GLU A 44 -8.87 3.79 13.54
C GLU A 44 -7.54 3.87 14.29
N THR A 45 -7.64 3.72 15.61
CA THR A 45 -6.46 3.45 16.44
C THR A 45 -5.90 2.06 16.18
N ALA A 46 -4.63 1.84 16.52
CA ALA A 46 -4.00 0.53 16.41
C ALA A 46 -4.76 -0.58 17.17
N ALA A 47 -5.33 -0.25 18.32
CA ALA A 47 -6.09 -1.19 19.13
C ALA A 47 -7.43 -1.57 18.47
N GLU A 48 -8.16 -0.59 17.95
CA GLU A 48 -9.43 -0.80 17.24
C GLU A 48 -9.22 -1.67 16.01
N ALA A 49 -8.32 -1.26 15.10
CA ALA A 49 -8.03 -2.02 13.88
C ALA A 49 -7.54 -3.45 14.19
N THR A 50 -6.65 -3.62 15.19
CA THR A 50 -6.14 -4.95 15.56
C THR A 50 -7.22 -5.83 16.17
N SER A 51 -8.07 -5.30 17.06
CA SER A 51 -9.13 -6.07 17.72
C SER A 51 -10.29 -6.40 16.78
N PHE A 52 -10.47 -5.63 15.72
CA PHE A 52 -11.47 -5.91 14.69
C PHE A 52 -11.22 -7.26 14.01
N TRP A 53 -9.97 -7.59 13.69
CA TRP A 53 -9.62 -8.78 12.91
C TRP A 53 -9.52 -10.04 13.79
N SER A 54 -10.64 -10.76 13.93
CA SER A 54 -10.64 -12.11 14.49
C SER A 54 -10.16 -13.14 13.45
N PRO A 55 -9.74 -14.35 13.89
CA PRO A 55 -9.43 -15.45 12.97
C PRO A 55 -10.57 -15.77 11.99
N GLU A 56 -11.81 -15.68 12.46
CA GLU A 56 -12.98 -15.92 11.63
C GLU A 56 -13.13 -14.87 10.53
N ARG A 57 -12.98 -13.58 10.87
CA ARG A 57 -13.04 -12.49 9.88
C ARG A 57 -11.92 -12.62 8.85
N MET A 58 -10.69 -12.92 9.30
CA MET A 58 -9.56 -13.15 8.39
C MET A 58 -9.77 -14.32 7.44
N ARG A 59 -10.40 -15.42 7.91
CA ARG A 59 -10.73 -16.56 7.04
C ARG A 59 -11.84 -16.26 6.05
N LYS A 60 -12.81 -15.42 6.42
CA LYS A 60 -13.94 -15.02 5.56
C LYS A 60 -13.60 -13.86 4.62
N ALA A 61 -12.51 -13.13 4.86
CA ALA A 61 -12.10 -12.04 3.99
C ALA A 61 -11.83 -12.54 2.57
N THR A 62 -12.38 -11.81 1.59
CA THR A 62 -12.20 -12.10 0.16
C THR A 62 -11.11 -11.22 -0.42
N ASP A 63 -10.57 -11.60 -1.59
CA ASP A 63 -9.62 -10.75 -2.30
C ASP A 63 -10.26 -9.41 -2.69
N ALA A 64 -9.43 -8.35 -2.75
CA ALA A 64 -9.88 -6.99 -3.01
C ALA A 64 -10.13 -6.71 -4.51
N THR A 65 -9.63 -7.58 -5.36
CA THR A 65 -9.48 -7.31 -6.81
C THR A 65 -10.54 -7.98 -7.67
N GLY A 66 -11.67 -8.39 -7.10
CA GLY A 66 -12.74 -9.10 -7.81
C GLY A 66 -13.30 -8.42 -9.07
N ASP A 67 -12.93 -7.16 -9.33
CA ASP A 67 -13.39 -6.38 -10.50
C ASP A 67 -12.24 -6.03 -11.47
N LEU A 68 -11.00 -6.44 -11.20
CA LEU A 68 -9.86 -6.19 -12.08
C LEU A 68 -9.69 -7.33 -13.09
N ASP A 69 -10.73 -7.59 -13.87
CA ASP A 69 -10.64 -8.48 -15.03
C ASP A 69 -9.85 -7.79 -16.13
N MET A 70 -8.57 -8.10 -16.20
CA MET A 70 -7.65 -7.61 -17.21
C MET A 70 -7.36 -8.68 -18.24
N SER A 71 -8.36 -9.23 -18.85
CA SER A 71 -8.19 -9.97 -20.11
C SER A 71 -7.74 -9.01 -21.22
N VAL A 72 -6.50 -8.57 -21.17
CA VAL A 72 -5.92 -7.73 -22.22
C VAL A 72 -5.52 -8.64 -23.37
N LYS A 73 -6.23 -8.50 -24.47
CA LYS A 73 -5.88 -9.08 -25.76
C LYS A 73 -4.51 -8.52 -26.15
N GLY A 74 -3.49 -9.39 -26.22
CA GLY A 74 -2.10 -9.05 -26.41
C GLY A 74 -1.86 -7.90 -27.40
N GLY A 75 -1.12 -6.89 -26.96
CA GLY A 75 -0.67 -5.72 -27.69
C GLY A 75 0.85 -5.66 -27.76
N LYS A 76 1.40 -4.75 -28.54
CA LYS A 76 2.83 -4.43 -28.47
C LYS A 76 3.11 -3.67 -27.18
N ALA A 77 4.28 -3.87 -26.56
CA ALA A 77 4.72 -3.07 -25.43
C ALA A 77 4.59 -1.58 -25.73
N SER A 78 4.10 -0.79 -24.78
CA SER A 78 3.91 0.66 -24.95
C SER A 78 5.23 1.40 -25.21
N GLY A 79 6.33 0.87 -24.67
CA GLY A 79 7.65 1.52 -24.73
C GLY A 79 7.81 2.69 -23.77
N ALA A 80 6.78 3.03 -22.98
CA ALA A 80 6.82 4.15 -22.05
C ALA A 80 7.60 3.81 -20.77
N ALA A 81 7.53 2.56 -20.28
CA ALA A 81 8.27 2.15 -19.08
C ALA A 81 9.78 2.34 -19.27
N GLY A 82 10.40 3.01 -18.31
CA GLY A 82 11.85 3.23 -18.32
C GLY A 82 12.32 4.26 -17.31
N PRO A 83 13.65 4.36 -17.11
CA PRO A 83 14.21 5.35 -16.19
C PRO A 83 13.90 6.79 -16.64
N ASP A 84 13.39 7.60 -15.73
CA ASP A 84 13.16 9.04 -15.87
C ASP A 84 14.29 9.90 -15.27
N GLY A 85 15.31 9.23 -14.71
CA GLY A 85 16.43 9.86 -14.08
C GLY A 85 17.47 8.88 -13.54
N PRO A 86 18.41 9.35 -12.71
CA PRO A 86 19.40 8.47 -12.09
C PRO A 86 18.73 7.42 -11.19
N GLY A 87 19.15 6.16 -11.35
CA GLY A 87 18.72 5.08 -10.48
C GLY A 87 19.35 5.15 -9.10
N GLY A 88 18.64 4.61 -8.11
CA GLY A 88 19.14 4.54 -6.75
C GLY A 88 18.76 3.26 -6.04
N ALA A 89 19.32 3.06 -4.85
CA ALA A 89 19.07 1.90 -4.02
C ALA A 89 19.16 2.22 -2.52
N VAL A 90 18.20 1.70 -1.76
CA VAL A 90 18.24 1.61 -0.31
C VAL A 90 18.46 0.14 0.05
N PRO A 91 19.55 -0.22 0.75
CA PRO A 91 19.83 -1.62 1.04
C PRO A 91 18.81 -2.23 2.01
N PRO A 92 18.57 -3.56 1.93
CA PRO A 92 17.71 -4.26 2.86
C PRO A 92 18.35 -4.37 4.24
N ILE A 93 17.50 -4.49 5.28
CA ILE A 93 17.89 -4.94 6.61
C ILE A 93 17.25 -6.30 6.84
N GLY A 94 18.09 -7.30 7.10
CA GLY A 94 17.65 -8.64 7.49
C GLY A 94 17.06 -8.69 8.89
N GLU A 95 16.47 -9.84 9.26
CA GLU A 95 16.04 -10.10 10.63
C GLU A 95 17.23 -10.04 11.58
N GLU A 96 17.08 -9.37 12.72
CA GLU A 96 18.11 -9.39 13.76
C GLU A 96 18.25 -10.82 14.30
N GLY A 97 19.45 -11.41 14.12
CA GLY A 97 19.82 -12.71 14.68
C GLY A 97 19.40 -13.95 13.88
N ALA A 98 18.65 -13.83 12.80
CA ALA A 98 18.25 -14.98 12.00
C ALA A 98 19.32 -15.38 10.97
N LYS A 99 20.08 -16.42 11.27
CA LYS A 99 20.79 -17.16 10.23
C LYS A 99 19.82 -18.16 9.62
N SER A 100 19.31 -17.89 8.40
CA SER A 100 18.50 -18.90 7.72
C SER A 100 19.37 -20.09 7.32
N ALA A 101 18.91 -21.30 7.60
CA ALA A 101 19.57 -22.52 7.17
C ALA A 101 19.63 -22.56 5.63
N LYS A 102 20.73 -23.09 5.08
CA LYS A 102 20.84 -23.39 3.66
C LYS A 102 19.72 -24.39 3.30
N SER A 103 18.86 -24.03 2.37
CA SER A 103 17.77 -24.88 1.88
C SER A 103 17.97 -25.17 0.40
N LYS A 104 17.57 -26.37 -0.04
CA LYS A 104 17.47 -26.71 -1.47
C LYS A 104 16.26 -26.02 -2.12
N HIS A 105 15.34 -25.49 -1.34
CA HIS A 105 14.15 -24.78 -1.80
C HIS A 105 14.30 -23.28 -1.55
N VAL A 106 13.47 -22.48 -2.22
CA VAL A 106 13.38 -21.03 -1.97
C VAL A 106 12.85 -20.81 -0.56
N ASN A 107 13.64 -20.15 0.30
CA ASN A 107 13.14 -19.69 1.59
C ASN A 107 12.23 -18.50 1.37
N LEU A 108 11.00 -18.59 1.86
CA LEU A 108 10.04 -17.50 1.76
C LEU A 108 10.46 -16.34 2.68
N PRO A 109 10.33 -15.06 2.22
CA PRO A 109 10.71 -13.92 3.04
C PRO A 109 9.70 -13.66 4.16
N ASN A 110 10.17 -13.53 5.40
CA ASN A 110 9.29 -13.21 6.54
C ASN A 110 8.70 -11.80 6.46
N THR A 111 9.31 -10.93 5.65
CA THR A 111 8.83 -9.57 5.37
C THR A 111 7.53 -9.55 4.58
N VAL A 112 7.21 -10.61 3.83
CA VAL A 112 5.98 -10.68 3.01
C VAL A 112 4.83 -11.21 3.84
N GLY A 113 3.67 -10.60 3.71
CA GLY A 113 2.48 -10.94 4.49
C GLY A 113 1.18 -10.60 3.78
N ARG A 114 0.09 -10.84 4.49
CA ARG A 114 -1.25 -10.41 4.06
C ARG A 114 -1.60 -9.07 4.67
N VAL A 115 -2.30 -8.30 3.88
CA VAL A 115 -2.97 -7.07 4.27
C VAL A 115 -4.46 -7.37 4.40
N PHE A 116 -5.10 -6.93 5.47
CA PHE A 116 -6.54 -7.01 5.65
C PHE A 116 -7.12 -5.64 5.89
N PHE A 117 -8.31 -5.38 5.35
CA PHE A 117 -9.00 -4.10 5.49
C PHE A 117 -10.51 -4.25 5.24
N THR A 118 -11.27 -3.23 5.59
CA THR A 118 -12.71 -3.14 5.27
C THR A 118 -12.94 -2.02 4.25
N LEU A 119 -13.99 -2.20 3.44
CA LEU A 119 -14.42 -1.15 2.51
C LEU A 119 -14.89 0.06 3.29
N PRO A 120 -14.51 1.29 2.89
CA PRO A 120 -14.82 2.50 3.63
C PRO A 120 -16.33 2.77 3.64
N GLY A 121 -16.84 3.21 4.78
CA GLY A 121 -18.26 3.51 4.96
C GLY A 121 -19.20 2.30 4.90
N ALA A 122 -18.68 1.08 4.66
CA ALA A 122 -19.48 -0.13 4.70
C ALA A 122 -19.77 -0.55 6.15
N ASN A 123 -20.85 -1.34 6.34
CA ASN A 123 -21.08 -1.95 7.65
C ASN A 123 -19.91 -2.91 7.98
N PRO A 124 -19.11 -2.62 9.01
CA PRO A 124 -17.95 -3.46 9.33
C PRO A 124 -18.34 -4.86 9.82
N ALA A 125 -19.61 -5.11 10.17
CA ALA A 125 -20.11 -6.45 10.50
C ALA A 125 -20.44 -7.29 9.26
N ASP A 126 -20.57 -6.68 8.08
CA ASP A 126 -20.87 -7.40 6.82
C ASP A 126 -19.59 -8.07 6.28
N PRO A 127 -19.56 -9.42 6.17
CA PRO A 127 -18.42 -10.11 5.59
C PRO A 127 -18.05 -9.69 4.16
N LYS A 128 -18.98 -9.11 3.40
CA LYS A 128 -18.70 -8.58 2.05
C LYS A 128 -17.75 -7.40 2.06
N SER A 129 -17.68 -6.67 3.18
CA SER A 129 -16.75 -5.55 3.35
C SER A 129 -15.31 -6.01 3.68
N TRP A 130 -15.12 -7.27 4.11
CA TRP A 130 -13.82 -7.78 4.54
C TRP A 130 -12.98 -8.19 3.36
N LYS A 131 -11.88 -7.49 3.18
CA LYS A 131 -10.99 -7.65 2.03
C LYS A 131 -9.58 -7.98 2.45
N TYR A 132 -8.80 -8.53 1.52
CA TYR A 132 -7.38 -8.69 1.70
C TYR A 132 -6.59 -8.49 0.40
N CYS A 133 -5.33 -8.16 0.59
CA CYS A 133 -4.25 -8.07 -0.38
C CYS A 133 -2.99 -8.71 0.19
N SER A 134 -1.90 -8.55 -0.51
CA SER A 134 -0.54 -8.86 -0.08
C SER A 134 0.25 -7.59 0.19
N GLY A 135 1.36 -7.70 0.90
CA GLY A 135 2.28 -6.60 1.15
C GLY A 135 3.64 -7.08 1.62
N SER A 136 4.55 -6.16 1.81
CA SER A 136 5.90 -6.46 2.31
C SER A 136 6.46 -5.37 3.20
N SER A 137 7.10 -5.75 4.31
CA SER A 137 7.97 -4.84 5.05
C SER A 137 9.12 -4.37 4.17
N VAL A 138 9.30 -3.06 4.09
CA VAL A 138 10.38 -2.42 3.33
C VAL A 138 11.20 -1.51 4.24
N GLN A 139 12.47 -1.34 3.91
CA GLN A 139 13.38 -0.51 4.68
C GLN A 139 12.89 0.93 4.77
N GLY A 140 12.92 1.49 5.97
CA GLY A 140 12.66 2.90 6.28
C GLY A 140 13.42 3.29 7.55
N LYS A 141 13.61 4.60 7.74
CA LYS A 141 14.37 5.14 8.89
C LYS A 141 13.85 4.62 10.23
N TYR A 142 12.54 4.42 10.34
CA TYR A 142 11.88 4.04 11.58
C TYR A 142 11.39 2.58 11.60
N ARG A 143 11.74 1.78 10.58
CA ARG A 143 11.44 0.34 10.50
C ARG A 143 9.94 0.01 10.61
N ASN A 144 9.09 0.85 10.03
CA ASN A 144 7.63 0.80 10.17
C ASN A 144 6.88 0.93 8.84
N VAL A 145 7.51 0.57 7.72
CA VAL A 145 6.92 0.76 6.39
C VAL A 145 6.53 -0.57 5.76
N VAL A 146 5.30 -0.63 5.25
CA VAL A 146 4.78 -1.71 4.41
C VAL A 146 4.57 -1.17 2.99
N ALA A 147 5.14 -1.85 1.99
CA ALA A 147 4.85 -1.61 0.59
C ALA A 147 3.68 -2.51 0.14
N THR A 148 2.77 -1.96 -0.64
CA THR A 148 1.63 -2.65 -1.26
C THR A 148 1.19 -1.89 -2.52
N SER A 149 0.15 -2.34 -3.21
CA SER A 149 -0.49 -1.58 -4.30
C SER A 149 -1.38 -0.47 -3.76
N ALA A 150 -1.58 0.60 -4.53
CA ALA A 150 -2.45 1.70 -4.12
C ALA A 150 -3.93 1.27 -4.04
N HIS A 151 -4.40 0.41 -4.93
CA HIS A 151 -5.75 -0.17 -4.84
C HIS A 151 -5.95 -1.10 -3.63
N CYS A 152 -4.91 -1.40 -2.86
CA CYS A 152 -4.97 -2.11 -1.58
C CYS A 152 -5.03 -1.17 -0.36
N VAL A 153 -5.03 0.14 -0.57
CA VAL A 153 -5.14 1.16 0.49
C VAL A 153 -6.24 2.18 0.21
N TYR A 154 -6.65 2.36 -1.04
CA TYR A 154 -7.58 3.39 -1.47
C TYR A 154 -8.67 2.82 -2.38
N ASP A 155 -9.92 3.19 -2.10
CA ASP A 155 -11.08 2.85 -2.92
C ASP A 155 -11.41 4.03 -3.84
N VAL A 156 -11.11 3.88 -5.13
CA VAL A 156 -11.39 4.88 -6.16
C VAL A 156 -12.89 5.10 -6.40
N LYS A 157 -13.76 4.16 -6.00
CA LYS A 157 -15.23 4.30 -6.16
C LYS A 157 -15.82 5.24 -5.12
N THR A 158 -15.29 5.22 -3.89
CA THR A 158 -15.76 6.07 -2.79
C THR A 158 -14.83 7.25 -2.53
N ASN A 159 -13.66 7.29 -3.19
CA ASN A 159 -12.60 8.28 -2.97
C ASN A 159 -12.13 8.34 -1.51
N GLN A 160 -11.94 7.18 -0.88
CA GLN A 160 -11.55 7.06 0.52
C GLN A 160 -10.47 6.00 0.72
N PHE A 161 -9.62 6.20 1.73
CA PHE A 161 -8.74 5.15 2.20
C PHE A 161 -9.55 4.09 2.95
N TYR A 162 -9.06 2.83 2.90
CA TYR A 162 -9.72 1.70 3.56
C TYR A 162 -9.63 1.79 5.07
N ASP A 163 -10.66 1.26 5.74
CA ASP A 163 -10.78 1.18 7.20
C ASP A 163 -10.21 -0.15 7.74
N ASN A 164 -9.91 -0.17 9.05
CA ASN A 164 -9.42 -1.35 9.77
C ASN A 164 -8.20 -2.02 9.11
N TRP A 165 -7.33 -1.26 8.48
CA TRP A 165 -6.21 -1.78 7.72
C TRP A 165 -5.11 -2.33 8.65
N VAL A 166 -4.75 -3.61 8.46
CA VAL A 166 -3.67 -4.28 9.20
C VAL A 166 -2.78 -5.09 8.26
N PHE A 167 -1.51 -5.21 8.63
CA PHE A 167 -0.53 -6.08 7.97
C PHE A 167 -0.10 -7.21 8.91
N ILE A 168 -0.06 -8.44 8.40
CA ILE A 168 0.37 -9.64 9.12
C ILE A 168 1.52 -10.27 8.33
N PRO A 169 2.77 -10.04 8.74
CA PRO A 169 3.92 -10.63 8.07
C PRO A 169 3.95 -12.14 8.25
N SER A 170 4.49 -12.85 7.25
CA SER A 170 4.63 -14.30 7.25
C SER A 170 3.33 -15.05 7.52
N TYR A 171 2.19 -14.48 7.07
CA TYR A 171 0.87 -15.10 7.23
C TYR A 171 0.84 -16.51 6.65
N TRP A 172 0.28 -17.45 7.40
CA TRP A 172 0.19 -18.85 6.99
C TRP A 172 -1.11 -19.47 7.48
N ASP A 173 -1.93 -19.98 6.56
CA ASP A 173 -3.14 -20.80 6.77
C ASP A 173 -4.21 -20.26 7.75
N GLY A 174 -4.21 -18.97 8.04
CA GLY A 174 -5.32 -18.29 8.73
C GLY A 174 -5.39 -18.44 10.24
N ASP A 175 -4.74 -19.42 10.83
CA ASP A 175 -4.89 -19.73 12.26
C ASP A 175 -3.86 -19.01 13.16
N GLN A 176 -2.83 -18.48 12.58
CA GLN A 176 -1.61 -18.10 13.34
C GLN A 176 -1.67 -16.74 14.02
N ALA A 177 -2.57 -15.83 13.59
CA ALA A 177 -2.58 -14.47 14.12
C ALA A 177 -3.08 -14.40 15.57
N TRP A 178 -3.95 -15.36 15.98
CA TRP A 178 -4.67 -15.32 17.25
C TRP A 178 -4.38 -16.50 18.18
N ASP A 179 -3.77 -17.57 17.68
CA ASP A 179 -3.43 -18.75 18.49
C ASP A 179 -2.00 -18.75 19.02
N GLY A 180 -1.32 -17.62 18.95
CA GLY A 180 0.07 -17.45 19.36
C GLY A 180 1.11 -18.03 18.38
N LYS A 181 0.66 -18.59 17.25
CA LYS A 181 1.55 -19.18 16.25
C LYS A 181 2.09 -18.15 15.25
N ASN A 182 1.51 -16.93 15.13
CA ASN A 182 2.16 -15.86 14.39
C ASN A 182 3.32 -15.30 15.23
N PRO A 183 4.58 -15.57 14.86
CA PRO A 183 5.71 -15.14 15.66
C PRO A 183 5.91 -13.62 15.65
N TYR A 184 5.35 -12.91 14.65
CA TYR A 184 5.72 -11.52 14.36
C TYR A 184 4.65 -10.48 14.72
N GLY A 185 3.40 -10.89 14.94
CA GLY A 185 2.30 -10.00 15.36
C GLY A 185 1.51 -9.36 14.22
N ILE A 186 0.60 -8.47 14.59
CA ILE A 186 -0.30 -7.71 13.72
C ILE A 186 0.07 -6.23 13.80
N TYR A 187 0.14 -5.55 12.65
CA TYR A 187 0.58 -4.17 12.52
C TYR A 187 -0.52 -3.33 11.88
N ALA A 188 -1.16 -2.46 12.64
CA ALA A 188 -2.21 -1.57 12.14
C ALA A 188 -1.61 -0.37 11.40
N ALA A 189 -2.28 0.08 10.34
CA ALA A 189 -1.91 1.30 9.64
C ALA A 189 -1.99 2.52 10.55
N LYS A 190 -1.09 3.47 10.34
CA LYS A 190 -1.13 4.81 10.92
C LYS A 190 -1.20 5.90 9.86
N TRP A 191 -0.47 5.72 8.76
CA TRP A 191 -0.47 6.64 7.63
C TRP A 191 -0.42 5.86 6.32
N PHE A 192 -1.27 6.23 5.40
CA PHE A 192 -1.21 5.81 4.01
C PHE A 192 -0.44 6.85 3.21
N ASN A 193 0.38 6.42 2.26
CA ASN A 193 1.06 7.29 1.31
C ASN A 193 0.91 6.67 -0.09
N ALA A 194 0.26 7.39 -1.01
CA ALA A 194 0.03 6.99 -2.39
C ALA A 194 0.35 8.17 -3.33
N HIS A 195 0.43 7.90 -4.63
CA HIS A 195 0.58 8.95 -5.63
C HIS A 195 -0.77 9.63 -5.89
N ASP A 196 -0.77 10.95 -6.12
CA ASP A 196 -1.99 11.70 -6.38
C ASP A 196 -2.67 11.30 -7.69
N ASP A 197 -1.90 10.93 -8.71
CA ASP A 197 -2.46 10.46 -9.99
C ASP A 197 -3.25 9.16 -9.85
N PHE A 198 -2.87 8.27 -8.92
CA PHE A 198 -3.72 7.13 -8.60
C PHE A 198 -5.01 7.57 -7.89
N VAL A 199 -4.88 8.43 -6.87
CA VAL A 199 -6.01 8.87 -6.03
C VAL A 199 -7.03 9.70 -6.83
N VAL A 200 -6.58 10.53 -7.76
CA VAL A 200 -7.43 11.49 -8.49
C VAL A 200 -7.85 10.98 -9.87
N LYS A 201 -6.97 10.23 -10.55
CA LYS A 201 -7.16 9.85 -11.96
C LYS A 201 -7.36 8.35 -12.17
N GLU A 202 -7.26 7.52 -11.13
CA GLU A 202 -7.23 6.06 -11.23
C GLU A 202 -6.16 5.57 -12.21
N ASP A 203 -5.00 6.23 -12.20
CA ASP A 203 -3.90 5.89 -13.07
C ASP A 203 -3.08 4.75 -12.47
N TYR A 204 -3.19 3.57 -13.05
CA TYR A 204 -2.52 2.37 -12.56
C TYR A 204 -1.00 2.35 -12.82
N ASP A 205 -0.44 3.30 -13.57
CA ASP A 205 1.01 3.50 -13.62
C ASP A 205 1.55 3.97 -12.27
N TYR A 206 0.65 4.43 -11.37
CA TYR A 206 0.94 4.81 -9.99
C TYR A 206 0.30 3.88 -8.95
N ASP A 207 -0.07 2.66 -9.32
CA ASP A 207 -0.68 1.68 -8.41
C ASP A 207 0.34 1.07 -7.43
N TYR A 208 0.94 1.93 -6.60
CA TYR A 208 1.81 1.58 -5.48
C TYR A 208 1.52 2.47 -4.27
N ALA A 209 1.68 1.91 -3.09
CA ALA A 209 1.52 2.64 -1.83
C ALA A 209 2.53 2.16 -0.77
N PHE A 210 2.85 3.08 0.14
CA PHE A 210 3.70 2.80 1.29
C PHE A 210 2.97 3.19 2.57
N VAL A 211 2.68 2.20 3.41
CA VAL A 211 1.88 2.37 4.62
C VAL A 211 2.80 2.39 5.83
N ASN A 212 2.74 3.47 6.62
CA ASN A 212 3.37 3.47 7.93
C ASN A 212 2.46 2.75 8.91
N VAL A 213 3.03 1.83 9.66
CA VAL A 213 2.30 1.05 10.66
C VAL A 213 2.76 1.38 12.09
N HIS A 214 1.87 1.19 13.04
CA HIS A 214 2.18 1.22 14.46
C HIS A 214 3.06 0.04 14.87
N SER A 215 3.65 0.11 16.06
CA SER A 215 4.24 -1.04 16.74
C SER A 215 3.21 -2.17 16.84
N GLY A 216 3.65 -3.38 16.57
CA GLY A 216 2.76 -4.54 16.44
C GLY A 216 2.31 -5.11 17.78
N PHE A 217 1.27 -5.92 17.70
CA PHE A 217 0.69 -6.64 18.83
C PHE A 217 0.60 -8.12 18.52
N LYS A 218 0.79 -8.95 19.54
CA LYS A 218 0.42 -10.37 19.55
C LYS A 218 -0.74 -10.57 20.50
N VAL A 219 -1.63 -11.44 20.12
CA VAL A 219 -2.69 -11.92 21.01
C VAL A 219 -2.28 -13.29 21.52
N ASN A 220 -2.03 -13.39 22.81
CA ASN A 220 -1.89 -14.67 23.52
C ASN A 220 -3.20 -14.95 24.25
N TRP A 221 -3.51 -16.22 24.42
CA TRP A 221 -4.66 -16.64 25.21
C TRP A 221 -4.17 -17.27 26.51
N GLU A 222 -4.68 -16.77 27.63
CA GLU A 222 -4.39 -17.35 28.94
C GLU A 222 -5.68 -17.75 29.65
N LYS A 223 -5.63 -18.83 30.44
CA LYS A 223 -6.75 -19.24 31.27
C LYS A 223 -6.72 -18.50 32.59
N ASP A 224 -7.87 -18.00 33.03
CA ASP A 224 -8.06 -17.49 34.38
C ASP A 224 -8.20 -18.65 35.40
N LYS A 225 -8.43 -18.28 36.66
CA LYS A 225 -8.59 -19.23 37.77
C LYS A 225 -9.79 -20.15 37.59
N ASP A 226 -10.79 -19.71 36.81
CA ASP A 226 -12.03 -20.45 36.56
C ASP A 226 -11.93 -21.28 35.26
N GLY A 227 -10.75 -21.32 34.64
CA GLY A 227 -10.48 -22.09 33.42
C GLY A 227 -10.99 -21.42 32.13
N LYS A 228 -11.46 -20.17 32.20
CA LYS A 228 -11.94 -19.40 31.04
C LYS A 228 -10.79 -18.74 30.31
N TRP A 229 -10.78 -18.84 28.98
CA TRP A 229 -9.75 -18.21 28.14
C TRP A 229 -9.99 -16.71 27.98
N HIS A 230 -8.92 -15.92 28.18
CA HIS A 230 -8.89 -14.48 27.96
C HIS A 230 -7.76 -14.09 27.03
N PRO A 231 -7.99 -13.14 26.09
CA PRO A 231 -6.93 -12.63 25.21
C PRO A 231 -6.01 -11.69 26.02
N ILE A 232 -4.72 -11.92 25.94
CA ILE A 232 -3.68 -11.02 26.43
C ILE A 232 -2.95 -10.42 25.24
N ILE A 233 -3.05 -9.09 25.13
CA ILE A 233 -2.39 -8.33 24.07
C ILE A 233 -0.98 -7.97 24.52
N LYS A 234 0.04 -8.48 23.83
CA LYS A 234 1.44 -8.12 24.05
C LYS A 234 1.97 -7.27 22.92
N LYS A 235 2.58 -6.12 23.24
CA LYS A 235 3.34 -5.34 22.26
C LYS A 235 4.55 -6.15 21.80
N VAL A 236 4.82 -6.13 20.49
CA VAL A 236 5.99 -6.83 19.91
C VAL A 236 7.01 -5.88 19.29
N GLY A 237 6.78 -4.55 19.36
CA GLY A 237 7.67 -3.55 18.81
C GLY A 237 7.49 -3.31 17.31
N ARG A 238 8.47 -2.68 16.69
CA ARG A 238 8.39 -2.22 15.31
C ARG A 238 8.47 -3.38 14.33
N LEU A 239 7.81 -3.24 13.19
CA LEU A 239 7.76 -4.24 12.13
C LEU A 239 9.15 -4.69 11.67
N GLY A 240 9.99 -3.74 11.30
CA GLY A 240 11.31 -4.05 10.74
C GLY A 240 12.32 -4.59 11.78
N ASP A 241 12.07 -4.43 13.09
CA ASP A 241 12.87 -5.07 14.14
C ASP A 241 12.52 -6.57 14.22
N ASN A 242 11.29 -6.95 13.90
CA ASN A 242 10.81 -8.33 13.98
C ASN A 242 11.05 -9.16 12.72
N VAL A 243 10.91 -8.55 11.53
CA VAL A 243 11.00 -9.29 10.25
C VAL A 243 12.06 -8.75 9.30
N GLY A 244 12.75 -7.67 9.66
CA GLY A 244 13.60 -6.94 8.74
C GLY A 244 12.80 -6.09 7.75
N GLY A 245 13.47 -5.58 6.73
CA GLY A 245 12.88 -4.80 5.64
C GLY A 245 13.60 -5.09 4.34
N GLN A 246 12.85 -5.33 3.27
CA GLN A 246 13.41 -5.42 1.93
C GLN A 246 14.04 -4.07 1.54
N GLY A 247 15.12 -4.10 0.76
CA GLY A 247 15.65 -2.89 0.17
C GLY A 247 14.66 -2.26 -0.80
N PHE A 248 14.94 -1.07 -1.28
CA PHE A 248 14.14 -0.38 -2.28
C PHE A 248 15.04 0.11 -3.43
N VAL A 249 14.59 -0.04 -4.67
CA VAL A 249 15.29 0.48 -5.86
C VAL A 249 14.30 1.16 -6.80
N TRP A 250 14.79 2.15 -7.53
CA TRP A 250 14.06 2.88 -8.55
C TRP A 250 14.96 3.16 -9.75
N ASN A 251 14.37 3.47 -10.89
CA ASN A 251 15.08 3.76 -12.16
C ASN A 251 16.07 2.65 -12.56
N GLN A 252 15.66 1.40 -12.39
CA GLN A 252 16.44 0.25 -12.81
C GLN A 252 16.14 -0.10 -14.27
N LYS A 253 16.98 -0.90 -14.90
CA LYS A 253 16.68 -1.47 -16.22
C LYS A 253 15.31 -2.17 -16.22
N ILE A 254 14.60 -2.15 -17.34
CA ILE A 254 13.32 -2.87 -17.46
C ILE A 254 13.55 -4.38 -17.30
N LYS A 255 14.58 -4.92 -17.94
CA LYS A 255 14.88 -6.37 -17.92
C LYS A 255 15.71 -6.74 -16.69
N ASN A 256 15.03 -7.22 -15.65
CA ASN A 256 15.63 -7.75 -14.43
C ASN A 256 15.08 -9.13 -14.10
N THR A 257 15.86 -9.94 -13.40
CA THR A 257 15.36 -11.18 -12.83
C THR A 257 14.78 -10.90 -11.43
N VAL A 258 13.54 -11.29 -11.22
CA VAL A 258 12.81 -11.04 -9.98
C VAL A 258 12.17 -12.30 -9.43
N PHE A 259 11.95 -12.31 -8.12
CA PHE A 259 10.98 -13.17 -7.44
C PHE A 259 9.76 -12.30 -7.10
N ALA A 260 8.59 -12.68 -7.60
CA ALA A 260 7.32 -12.08 -7.20
C ALA A 260 6.66 -12.96 -6.14
N PHE A 261 6.20 -12.37 -5.04
CA PHE A 261 5.54 -13.07 -3.94
C PHE A 261 4.13 -12.55 -3.74
N GLY A 262 3.24 -13.36 -3.16
CA GLY A 262 1.87 -12.94 -2.85
C GLY A 262 0.99 -14.08 -2.32
N TYR A 263 -0.27 -13.74 -2.09
CA TYR A 263 -1.30 -14.67 -1.58
C TYR A 263 -2.49 -14.75 -2.55
N PRO A 264 -2.31 -15.32 -3.74
CA PRO A 264 -3.38 -15.43 -4.73
C PRO A 264 -4.53 -16.32 -4.21
N ALA A 265 -5.77 -15.99 -4.58
CA ALA A 265 -6.97 -16.79 -4.26
C ALA A 265 -8.13 -16.61 -5.24
N GLY A 266 -8.09 -15.59 -6.11
CA GLY A 266 -9.14 -15.36 -7.09
C GLY A 266 -9.23 -16.47 -8.13
N LEU A 267 -10.28 -16.38 -8.94
CA LEU A 267 -10.45 -17.25 -10.10
C LEU A 267 -9.59 -16.79 -11.27
N HIS A 268 -9.19 -17.71 -12.13
CA HIS A 268 -8.88 -17.39 -13.51
C HIS A 268 -10.17 -17.06 -14.29
N PRO A 269 -10.09 -16.40 -15.45
CA PRO A 269 -11.27 -16.14 -16.28
C PRO A 269 -12.06 -17.41 -16.68
N ASP A 270 -11.39 -18.57 -16.82
CA ASP A 270 -12.01 -19.88 -17.08
C ASP A 270 -12.78 -20.46 -15.86
N GLY A 271 -12.74 -19.78 -14.72
CA GLY A 271 -13.38 -20.20 -13.46
C GLY A 271 -12.54 -21.12 -12.58
N ASP A 272 -11.35 -21.55 -13.02
CA ASP A 272 -10.44 -22.33 -12.18
C ASP A 272 -9.88 -21.51 -11.01
N ARG A 273 -9.78 -22.13 -9.84
CA ARG A 273 -9.26 -21.55 -8.60
C ARG A 273 -8.08 -22.35 -8.07
N PRO A 274 -6.88 -22.18 -8.62
CA PRO A 274 -5.71 -22.97 -8.24
C PRO A 274 -5.09 -22.59 -6.89
N PHE A 275 -5.47 -21.44 -6.33
CA PHE A 275 -4.87 -20.89 -5.12
C PHE A 275 -5.92 -20.63 -4.03
N SER A 276 -5.51 -20.79 -2.77
CA SER A 276 -6.39 -20.62 -1.61
C SER A 276 -6.25 -19.27 -0.91
N GLY A 277 -5.22 -18.45 -1.23
CA GLY A 277 -4.86 -17.26 -0.49
C GLY A 277 -4.30 -17.49 0.91
N ARG A 278 -4.25 -18.74 1.37
CA ARG A 278 -3.85 -19.09 2.75
C ARG A 278 -2.35 -19.16 2.94
N THR A 279 -1.62 -19.48 1.89
CA THR A 279 -0.16 -19.64 1.94
C THR A 279 0.51 -18.77 0.88
N MET A 280 1.69 -18.24 1.22
CA MET A 280 2.49 -17.46 0.30
C MET A 280 2.90 -18.30 -0.90
N LYS A 281 2.79 -17.71 -2.09
CA LYS A 281 3.25 -18.27 -3.37
C LYS A 281 4.31 -17.37 -3.96
N TRP A 282 5.06 -17.87 -4.93
CA TRP A 282 6.08 -17.12 -5.63
C TRP A 282 6.19 -17.51 -7.09
N CYS A 283 6.59 -16.54 -7.90
CA CYS A 283 7.01 -16.72 -9.29
C CYS A 283 8.44 -16.21 -9.44
N TYR A 284 9.14 -16.72 -10.42
CA TYR A 284 10.49 -16.32 -10.77
C TYR A 284 10.62 -16.14 -12.27
N GLY A 285 11.17 -15.01 -12.69
CA GLY A 285 11.32 -14.73 -14.11
C GLY A 285 12.05 -13.43 -14.41
N LYS A 286 12.27 -13.20 -15.71
CA LYS A 286 12.76 -11.92 -16.22
C LYS A 286 11.58 -10.99 -16.49
N THR A 287 11.72 -9.75 -16.10
CA THR A 287 10.75 -8.69 -16.41
C THR A 287 10.93 -8.19 -17.84
N ASP A 288 9.86 -7.70 -18.44
CA ASP A 288 9.83 -7.02 -19.74
C ASP A 288 8.77 -5.91 -19.71
N ALA A 289 8.81 -4.98 -20.67
CA ALA A 289 7.77 -3.97 -20.80
C ALA A 289 6.42 -4.61 -21.16
N MET A 290 5.34 -4.07 -20.60
CA MET A 290 3.98 -4.54 -20.87
C MET A 290 3.30 -3.69 -21.95
N PRO A 291 2.26 -4.22 -22.62
CA PRO A 291 1.38 -3.43 -23.44
C PRO A 291 0.64 -2.36 -22.64
N ALA A 292 0.18 -1.30 -23.30
CA ALA A 292 -0.72 -0.35 -22.70
C ALA A 292 -2.09 -1.00 -22.40
N ALA A 293 -2.71 -0.58 -21.31
CA ALA A 293 -4.08 -0.95 -20.92
C ALA A 293 -4.91 0.31 -20.66
N PRO A 294 -5.51 0.92 -21.70
CA PRO A 294 -6.18 2.22 -21.58
C PRO A 294 -7.31 2.23 -20.56
N LYS A 295 -7.99 1.11 -20.34
CA LYS A 295 -9.04 0.97 -19.31
C LYS A 295 -8.56 1.36 -17.90
N TYR A 296 -7.27 1.21 -17.64
CA TYR A 296 -6.63 1.46 -16.34
C TYR A 296 -5.54 2.55 -16.44
N ASN A 297 -5.52 3.31 -17.54
CA ASN A 297 -4.50 4.32 -17.84
C ASN A 297 -3.05 3.78 -17.86
N VAL A 298 -2.86 2.46 -17.99
CA VAL A 298 -1.54 1.81 -17.96
C VAL A 298 -0.76 2.06 -19.24
N GLN A 299 0.46 2.56 -19.09
CA GLN A 299 1.44 2.78 -20.14
C GLN A 299 2.85 2.31 -19.73
N GLU A 300 3.18 2.41 -18.45
CA GLU A 300 4.53 2.22 -17.89
C GLU A 300 4.68 0.96 -17.04
N HIS A 301 3.90 -0.08 -17.31
CA HIS A 301 4.05 -1.33 -16.59
C HIS A 301 5.18 -2.22 -17.12
N ILE A 302 5.83 -2.90 -16.20
CA ILE A 302 6.69 -4.06 -16.46
C ILE A 302 5.97 -5.34 -16.04
N GLY A 303 6.22 -6.44 -16.74
CA GLY A 303 5.56 -7.72 -16.50
C GLY A 303 6.52 -8.87 -16.28
N VAL A 304 6.06 -9.91 -15.61
CA VAL A 304 6.76 -11.19 -15.44
C VAL A 304 5.79 -12.34 -15.68
N LYS A 305 6.26 -13.45 -16.22
CA LYS A 305 5.47 -14.69 -16.35
C LYS A 305 5.10 -15.22 -14.97
N CYS A 306 3.81 -15.27 -14.68
CA CYS A 306 3.27 -15.71 -13.40
C CYS A 306 1.76 -15.86 -13.50
N ALA A 307 1.21 -16.96 -13.02
CA ALA A 307 -0.22 -17.26 -13.04
C ALA A 307 -0.93 -16.82 -11.76
N PHE A 308 -0.46 -15.77 -11.09
CA PHE A 308 -1.14 -15.24 -9.90
C PHE A 308 -2.50 -14.67 -10.27
N THR A 309 -3.44 -14.86 -9.35
CA THR A 309 -4.81 -14.35 -9.41
C THR A 309 -5.03 -13.28 -8.34
N ALA A 310 -6.24 -12.74 -8.27
CA ALA A 310 -6.64 -11.77 -7.26
C ALA A 310 -6.25 -12.21 -5.83
N GLY A 311 -5.95 -11.25 -4.96
CA GLY A 311 -5.37 -11.45 -3.62
C GLY A 311 -3.84 -11.39 -3.58
N ALA A 312 -3.15 -11.62 -4.70
CA ALA A 312 -1.71 -11.41 -4.79
C ALA A 312 -1.31 -9.93 -4.86
N SER A 313 -2.27 -9.04 -5.14
CA SER A 313 -2.10 -7.58 -5.25
C SER A 313 -1.28 -7.00 -4.10
N GLY A 314 -0.35 -6.10 -4.40
CA GLY A 314 0.54 -5.49 -3.43
C GLY A 314 1.71 -6.37 -2.97
N GLY A 315 1.74 -7.63 -3.35
CA GLY A 315 2.88 -8.51 -3.07
C GLY A 315 4.14 -8.02 -3.80
N PRO A 316 5.32 -8.13 -3.17
CA PRO A 316 6.54 -7.52 -3.67
C PRO A 316 7.18 -8.30 -4.82
N TRP A 317 7.84 -7.55 -5.73
CA TRP A 317 8.83 -8.09 -6.66
C TRP A 317 10.21 -7.81 -6.13
N LEU A 318 10.97 -8.88 -5.84
CA LEU A 318 12.29 -8.77 -5.22
C LEU A 318 13.41 -9.01 -6.24
N TYR A 319 14.11 -7.95 -6.59
CA TYR A 319 15.33 -7.97 -7.39
C TYR A 319 16.51 -8.37 -6.54
N LYS A 320 17.44 -9.17 -7.09
CA LYS A 320 18.62 -9.71 -6.38
C LYS A 320 18.23 -10.43 -5.07
N TYR A 321 17.08 -11.09 -5.04
CA TYR A 321 16.66 -11.85 -3.88
C TYR A 321 17.62 -12.98 -3.56
N LYS A 322 18.11 -13.00 -2.33
CA LYS A 322 18.97 -14.06 -1.78
C LYS A 322 18.13 -14.93 -0.84
N SER A 323 17.84 -16.15 -1.26
CA SER A 323 17.04 -17.09 -0.47
C SER A 323 17.67 -17.38 0.92
N SER A 324 18.99 -17.39 1.02
CA SER A 324 19.71 -17.64 2.29
C SER A 324 19.52 -16.54 3.33
N SER A 325 19.41 -15.29 2.92
CA SER A 325 19.16 -14.14 3.81
C SER A 325 17.71 -13.67 3.78
N ARG A 326 16.88 -14.25 2.90
CA ARG A 326 15.47 -13.84 2.67
C ARG A 326 15.30 -12.36 2.34
N THR A 327 16.35 -11.74 1.78
CA THR A 327 16.37 -10.32 1.46
C THR A 327 16.71 -10.07 -0.01
N GLY A 328 16.15 -9.00 -0.54
CA GLY A 328 16.39 -8.45 -1.87
C GLY A 328 15.98 -6.99 -1.92
N TYR A 329 15.77 -6.47 -3.11
CA TYR A 329 15.34 -5.10 -3.33
C TYR A 329 13.97 -5.09 -3.97
N LEU A 330 13.03 -4.39 -3.35
CA LEU A 330 11.71 -4.11 -3.92
C LEU A 330 11.90 -3.28 -5.20
N ILE A 331 11.44 -3.79 -6.33
CA ILE A 331 11.51 -3.17 -7.66
C ILE A 331 10.13 -3.03 -8.31
N GLY A 332 9.10 -3.57 -7.69
CA GLY A 332 7.72 -3.55 -8.13
C GLY A 332 6.79 -4.21 -7.13
N VAL A 333 5.49 -4.09 -7.37
CA VAL A 333 4.41 -4.74 -6.63
C VAL A 333 3.41 -5.38 -7.60
N ASN A 334 2.77 -6.46 -7.19
CA ASN A 334 1.71 -7.07 -8.00
C ASN A 334 0.55 -6.08 -8.14
N SER A 335 0.26 -5.64 -9.36
CA SER A 335 -0.83 -4.73 -9.68
C SER A 335 -1.92 -5.43 -10.49
N ILE A 336 -1.60 -5.88 -11.70
CA ILE A 336 -2.56 -6.40 -12.66
C ILE A 336 -2.17 -7.81 -13.11
N ALA A 337 -3.16 -8.69 -13.26
CA ALA A 337 -3.02 -10.02 -13.85
C ALA A 337 -3.49 -10.00 -15.31
N TRP A 338 -2.77 -10.68 -16.22
CA TRP A 338 -2.97 -10.62 -17.65
C TRP A 338 -3.13 -12.03 -18.24
N ASP A 339 -4.09 -12.17 -19.16
CA ASP A 339 -4.22 -13.31 -20.08
C ASP A 339 -3.66 -12.90 -21.45
N THR A 340 -2.36 -13.13 -21.66
CA THR A 340 -1.68 -12.66 -22.89
C THR A 340 -1.79 -13.63 -24.06
N ASP A 341 -2.09 -14.89 -23.83
CA ASP A 341 -2.27 -15.93 -24.84
C ASP A 341 -3.75 -16.24 -25.15
N LYS A 342 -4.68 -15.60 -24.45
CA LYS A 342 -6.14 -15.66 -24.67
C LYS A 342 -6.74 -17.06 -24.48
N ASN A 343 -6.25 -17.77 -23.48
CA ASN A 343 -6.74 -19.09 -23.11
C ASN A 343 -7.66 -19.07 -21.89
N ASP A 344 -8.12 -17.86 -21.47
CA ASP A 344 -8.93 -17.60 -20.29
C ASP A 344 -8.21 -17.95 -18.96
N ARG A 345 -6.87 -17.89 -18.98
CA ARG A 345 -6.03 -18.04 -17.79
C ARG A 345 -4.99 -16.93 -17.72
N TYR A 346 -4.76 -16.39 -16.54
CA TYR A 346 -3.67 -15.45 -16.35
C TYR A 346 -2.32 -16.16 -16.51
N ASP A 347 -1.45 -15.59 -17.32
CA ASP A 347 -0.10 -16.10 -17.60
C ASP A 347 0.99 -15.10 -17.26
N LYS A 348 0.62 -13.82 -17.01
CA LYS A 348 1.51 -12.77 -16.56
C LYS A 348 0.88 -11.91 -15.47
N ILE A 349 1.73 -11.32 -14.66
CA ILE A 349 1.38 -10.21 -13.75
C ILE A 349 2.23 -9.01 -14.12
N SER A 350 1.71 -7.80 -13.83
CA SER A 350 2.45 -6.57 -14.04
C SER A 350 2.53 -5.71 -12.78
N SER A 351 3.49 -4.81 -12.80
CA SER A 351 3.76 -3.79 -11.80
C SER A 351 3.94 -2.45 -12.48
N PRO A 352 3.51 -1.33 -11.89
CA PRO A 352 4.04 -0.02 -12.24
C PRO A 352 5.57 -0.07 -12.29
N TYR A 353 6.18 0.64 -13.23
CA TYR A 353 7.61 0.81 -13.26
C TYR A 353 8.04 1.76 -12.13
N PHE A 354 8.94 1.33 -11.25
CA PHE A 354 9.40 2.15 -10.14
C PHE A 354 10.41 3.19 -10.62
N ASN A 355 9.96 4.43 -10.71
CA ASN A 355 10.68 5.61 -11.20
C ASN A 355 10.94 6.63 -10.08
N SER A 356 11.25 7.88 -10.43
CA SER A 356 11.49 8.96 -9.49
C SER A 356 10.25 9.34 -8.68
N ASP A 357 9.05 9.21 -9.25
CA ASP A 357 7.78 9.48 -8.55
C ASP A 357 7.49 8.41 -7.50
N THR A 358 7.74 7.15 -7.82
CA THR A 358 7.68 6.06 -6.82
C THR A 358 8.62 6.33 -5.65
N TYR A 359 9.84 6.84 -5.93
CA TYR A 359 10.78 7.21 -4.87
C TYR A 359 10.28 8.34 -3.98
N LYS A 360 9.55 9.33 -4.53
CA LYS A 360 8.94 10.42 -3.73
C LYS A 360 7.94 9.85 -2.71
N VAL A 361 7.02 8.97 -3.14
CA VAL A 361 6.03 8.34 -2.25
C VAL A 361 6.72 7.45 -1.21
N TYR A 362 7.67 6.61 -1.62
CA TYR A 362 8.48 5.82 -0.70
C TYR A 362 9.19 6.69 0.34
N LYS A 363 9.85 7.78 -0.08
CA LYS A 363 10.61 8.67 0.79
C LYS A 363 9.73 9.36 1.83
N ALA A 364 8.49 9.71 1.48
CA ALA A 364 7.51 10.27 2.40
C ALA A 364 7.21 9.30 3.54
N ALA A 365 6.98 8.02 3.24
CA ALA A 365 6.76 6.98 4.23
C ALA A 365 8.04 6.64 5.01
N ALA A 366 9.17 6.46 4.31
CA ALA A 366 10.43 6.00 4.91
C ALA A 366 10.99 6.94 5.99
N ASN A 367 10.62 8.23 5.94
CA ASN A 367 11.06 9.25 6.89
C ASN A 367 10.02 9.62 7.96
N ARG A 368 8.88 8.90 8.02
CA ARG A 368 7.79 9.21 8.94
C ARG A 368 7.83 8.34 10.20
N TRP A 369 7.87 9.00 11.35
CA TRP A 369 7.74 8.38 12.66
C TRP A 369 6.28 8.04 12.98
N THR A 370 6.02 6.95 13.71
CA THR A 370 4.65 6.47 14.01
C THR A 370 4.37 6.19 15.48
N ASP A 371 5.39 6.10 16.34
CA ASP A 371 5.19 5.81 17.78
C ASP A 371 5.66 6.98 18.65
#